data_98f002e295dff3a7ac4daa2c96dbd75d
#
_entry.id   98f002e295dff3a7ac4daa2c96dbd75d
#
_cell.length_a   1.000
_cell.length_b   1.000
_cell.length_c   1.000
_cell.angle_alpha   90.00
_cell.angle_beta   90.00
_cell.angle_gamma   90.00
#
_symmetry.space_group_name_H-M   'P 1'
#
loop_
_entity.id
_entity.type
_entity.pdbx_description
1 polymer ?
#
loop_
_entity_poly.entity_id
_entity_poly.type
_entity_poly.pdbx_seq_one_letter_code
_entity_poly.pdbx_strand_id
1 'polypeptide(L)'
;KEGDGLRIALHGLDLSRIGIAAQSVGLSQRSLEEGLRYSNQRKAFGKNISQFQAIQFMLADIATATEAARLLTLRAASLFDKGRPFAKESAMAKLFASETANQAAYKALQIHGGYGYSKEFFIEQLYRDARVLTIYEGTSEIQKYVISRHLIKNGP
;
A
#
# COMPACT_ATOMS: atom_id res chain seq x y z
N LYS A 1 16.39 30.62 -1.05
CA LYS A 1 17.78 31.15 -1.02
C LYS A 1 18.57 30.34 -2.04
N GLU A 2 19.50 30.99 -2.74
CA GLU A 2 20.40 30.30 -3.66
C GLU A 2 21.18 29.20 -2.92
N GLY A 3 21.26 27.99 -3.49
CA GLY A 3 21.84 26.81 -2.85
C GLY A 3 20.86 25.92 -2.09
N ASP A 4 19.62 26.35 -1.82
CA ASP A 4 18.63 25.58 -1.06
C ASP A 4 17.86 24.55 -1.91
N GLY A 5 18.09 24.46 -3.22
CA GLY A 5 17.28 23.65 -4.14
C GLY A 5 17.17 22.19 -3.76
N LEU A 6 18.28 21.54 -3.39
CA LEU A 6 18.28 20.14 -2.96
C LEU A 6 17.44 19.95 -1.69
N ARG A 7 17.55 20.84 -0.71
CA ARG A 7 16.81 20.77 0.54
C ARG A 7 15.29 20.88 0.28
N ILE A 8 14.89 21.80 -0.60
CA ILE A 8 13.50 22.01 -0.98
C ILE A 8 12.96 20.76 -1.71
N ALA A 9 13.73 20.21 -2.65
CA ALA A 9 13.34 19.00 -3.37
C ALA A 9 13.16 17.79 -2.43
N LEU A 10 14.10 17.57 -1.49
CA LEU A 10 14.00 16.49 -0.52
C LEU A 10 12.79 16.64 0.41
N HIS A 11 12.48 17.87 0.85
CA HIS A 11 11.28 18.13 1.63
C HIS A 11 9.99 17.89 0.83
N GLY A 12 9.97 18.25 -0.44
CA GLY A 12 8.87 17.92 -1.36
C GLY A 12 8.65 16.41 -1.49
N LEU A 13 9.73 15.63 -1.59
CA LEU A 13 9.66 14.17 -1.60
C LEU A 13 9.12 13.60 -0.29
N ASP A 14 9.47 14.16 0.87
CA ASP A 14 8.93 13.71 2.14
C ASP A 14 7.40 13.90 2.21
N LEU A 15 6.89 14.97 1.63
CA LEU A 15 5.45 15.23 1.54
C LEU A 15 4.76 14.32 0.52
N SER A 16 5.33 14.19 -0.69
CA SER A 16 4.74 13.38 -1.77
C SER A 16 4.63 11.89 -1.40
N ARG A 17 5.53 11.37 -0.55
CA ARG A 17 5.45 9.99 0.00
C ARG A 17 4.14 9.73 0.74
N ILE A 18 3.59 10.71 1.45
CA ILE A 18 2.27 10.60 2.10
C ILE A 18 1.18 10.41 1.04
N GLY A 19 1.25 11.13 -0.07
CA GLY A 19 0.33 10.97 -1.21
C GLY A 19 0.40 9.57 -1.81
N ILE A 20 1.62 9.02 -2.01
CA ILE A 20 1.80 7.65 -2.52
C ILE A 20 1.30 6.60 -1.51
N ALA A 21 1.50 6.82 -0.21
CA ALA A 21 0.95 5.94 0.81
C ALA A 21 -0.58 5.94 0.77
N ALA A 22 -1.22 7.10 0.63
CA ALA A 22 -2.67 7.22 0.48
C ALA A 22 -3.19 6.52 -0.80
N GLN A 23 -2.52 6.70 -1.94
CA GLN A 23 -2.83 6.00 -3.18
C GLN A 23 -2.73 4.48 -3.00
N SER A 24 -1.69 4.00 -2.32
CA SER A 24 -1.48 2.59 -2.02
C SER A 24 -2.59 2.01 -1.13
N VAL A 25 -3.04 2.74 -0.13
CA VAL A 25 -4.18 2.38 0.71
C VAL A 25 -5.46 2.26 -0.12
N GLY A 26 -5.71 3.21 -1.04
CA GLY A 26 -6.86 3.18 -1.94
C GLY A 26 -6.84 1.94 -2.84
N LEU A 27 -5.67 1.59 -3.41
CA LEU A 27 -5.52 0.41 -4.25
C LEU A 27 -5.69 -0.90 -3.45
N SER A 28 -5.15 -0.96 -2.24
CA SER A 28 -5.33 -2.11 -1.33
C SER A 28 -6.81 -2.30 -0.97
N GLN A 29 -7.49 -1.22 -0.62
CA GLN A 29 -8.92 -1.22 -0.32
C GLN A 29 -9.74 -1.72 -1.51
N ARG A 30 -9.45 -1.21 -2.72
CA ARG A 30 -10.14 -1.67 -3.93
C ARG A 30 -9.88 -3.14 -4.23
N SER A 31 -8.66 -3.62 -4.02
CA SER A 31 -8.31 -5.04 -4.17
C SER A 31 -9.11 -5.93 -3.20
N LEU A 32 -9.27 -5.50 -1.95
CA LEU A 32 -10.10 -6.19 -0.96
C LEU A 32 -11.57 -6.28 -1.42
N GLU A 33 -12.14 -5.17 -1.89
CA GLU A 33 -13.52 -5.10 -2.37
C GLU A 33 -13.76 -6.03 -3.56
N GLU A 34 -12.84 -6.05 -4.55
CA GLU A 34 -12.93 -6.96 -5.70
C GLU A 34 -12.82 -8.43 -5.26
N GLY A 35 -11.87 -8.76 -4.40
CA GLY A 35 -11.71 -10.12 -3.86
C GLY A 35 -12.95 -10.58 -3.09
N LEU A 36 -13.50 -9.72 -2.24
CA LEU A 36 -14.70 -10.00 -1.45
C LEU A 36 -15.93 -10.18 -2.36
N ARG A 37 -16.14 -9.26 -3.30
CA ARG A 37 -17.24 -9.33 -4.27
C ARG A 37 -17.21 -10.63 -5.07
N TYR A 38 -16.05 -10.93 -5.67
CA TYR A 38 -15.89 -12.12 -6.50
C TYR A 38 -16.06 -13.41 -5.69
N SER A 39 -15.46 -13.49 -4.50
CA SER A 39 -15.55 -14.69 -3.66
C SER A 39 -16.96 -15.01 -3.20
N ASN A 40 -17.83 -14.00 -3.04
CA ASN A 40 -19.24 -14.17 -2.70
C ASN A 40 -20.15 -14.56 -3.89
N GLN A 41 -19.65 -14.39 -5.12
CA GLN A 41 -20.41 -14.74 -6.34
C GLN A 41 -19.94 -16.05 -6.95
N ARG A 42 -18.65 -16.31 -6.96
CA ARG A 42 -18.05 -17.50 -7.57
C ARG A 42 -18.36 -18.75 -6.76
N LYS A 43 -18.85 -19.78 -7.42
CA LYS A 43 -19.11 -21.10 -6.84
C LYS A 43 -18.07 -22.12 -7.30
N ALA A 44 -17.63 -22.96 -6.38
CA ALA A 44 -16.81 -24.15 -6.62
C ALA A 44 -17.16 -25.21 -5.56
N PHE A 45 -17.13 -26.47 -5.94
CA PHE A 45 -17.44 -27.59 -5.04
C PHE A 45 -18.79 -27.43 -4.31
N GLY A 46 -19.81 -26.90 -5.02
CA GLY A 46 -21.18 -26.77 -4.51
C GLY A 46 -21.45 -25.57 -3.60
N LYS A 47 -20.48 -24.69 -3.34
CA LYS A 47 -20.64 -23.53 -2.47
C LYS A 47 -19.89 -22.29 -2.97
N ASN A 48 -20.18 -21.12 -2.43
CA ASN A 48 -19.42 -19.90 -2.72
C ASN A 48 -17.98 -20.06 -2.21
N ILE A 49 -17.00 -19.57 -3.00
CA ILE A 49 -15.59 -19.73 -2.59
C ILE A 49 -15.24 -18.94 -1.33
N SER A 50 -16.02 -17.92 -0.96
CA SER A 50 -15.89 -17.21 0.32
C SER A 50 -16.09 -18.11 1.56
N GLN A 51 -16.66 -19.31 1.39
CA GLN A 51 -16.83 -20.29 2.46
C GLN A 51 -15.60 -21.19 2.66
N PHE A 52 -14.56 -21.04 1.85
CA PHE A 52 -13.31 -21.76 2.05
C PHE A 52 -12.36 -20.95 2.93
N GLN A 53 -11.80 -21.60 3.96
CA GLN A 53 -10.93 -20.96 4.94
C GLN A 53 -9.70 -20.28 4.31
N ALA A 54 -9.12 -20.87 3.26
CA ALA A 54 -7.99 -20.28 2.55
C ALA A 54 -8.34 -18.89 1.95
N ILE A 55 -9.56 -18.74 1.41
CA ILE A 55 -10.04 -17.46 0.86
C ILE A 55 -10.30 -16.47 1.99
N GLN A 56 -10.91 -16.92 3.09
CA GLN A 56 -11.17 -16.10 4.27
C GLN A 56 -9.88 -15.53 4.86
N PHE A 57 -8.83 -16.34 4.94
CA PHE A 57 -7.53 -15.90 5.44
C PHE A 57 -6.89 -14.85 4.53
N MET A 58 -6.95 -15.03 3.20
CA MET A 58 -6.46 -14.02 2.26
C MET A 58 -7.17 -12.69 2.43
N LEU A 59 -8.51 -12.70 2.58
CA LEU A 59 -9.31 -11.48 2.79
C LEU A 59 -8.98 -10.81 4.13
N ALA A 60 -8.83 -11.59 5.20
CA ALA A 60 -8.45 -11.07 6.51
C ALA A 60 -7.05 -10.43 6.51
N ASP A 61 -6.10 -11.06 5.84
CA ASP A 61 -4.74 -10.52 5.68
C ASP A 61 -4.76 -9.16 4.94
N ILE A 62 -5.49 -9.09 3.80
CA ILE A 62 -5.62 -7.84 3.04
C ILE A 62 -6.25 -6.75 3.91
N ALA A 63 -7.36 -7.06 4.59
CA ALA A 63 -8.08 -6.10 5.42
C ALA A 63 -7.19 -5.54 6.55
N THR A 64 -6.51 -6.42 7.28
CA THR A 64 -5.64 -6.05 8.41
C THR A 64 -4.46 -5.19 7.96
N ALA A 65 -3.77 -5.60 6.88
CA ALA A 65 -2.63 -4.85 6.36
C ALA A 65 -3.05 -3.49 5.79
N THR A 66 -4.22 -3.42 5.11
CA THR A 66 -4.76 -2.15 4.59
C THR A 66 -5.06 -1.17 5.72
N GLU A 67 -5.66 -1.62 6.82
CA GLU A 67 -5.94 -0.75 7.95
C GLU A 67 -4.67 -0.27 8.65
N ALA A 68 -3.68 -1.15 8.84
CA ALA A 68 -2.37 -0.75 9.37
C ALA A 68 -1.68 0.29 8.47
N ALA A 69 -1.74 0.12 7.14
CA ALA A 69 -1.22 1.08 6.17
C ALA A 69 -1.94 2.44 6.28
N ARG A 70 -3.27 2.42 6.42
CA ARG A 70 -4.10 3.62 6.62
C ARG A 70 -3.68 4.39 7.86
N LEU A 71 -3.52 3.72 9.00
CA LEU A 71 -3.13 4.34 10.26
C LEU A 71 -1.72 4.96 10.19
N LEU A 72 -0.76 4.30 9.56
CA LEU A 72 0.57 4.87 9.31
C LEU A 72 0.51 6.12 8.43
N THR A 73 -0.31 6.09 7.38
CA THR A 73 -0.50 7.22 6.46
C THR A 73 -1.12 8.42 7.19
N LEU A 74 -2.17 8.19 7.97
CA LEU A 74 -2.83 9.24 8.75
C LEU A 74 -1.91 9.81 9.84
N ARG A 75 -1.06 8.98 10.45
CA ARG A 75 -0.05 9.45 11.40
C ARG A 75 0.94 10.41 10.73
N ALA A 76 1.47 10.05 9.57
CA ALA A 76 2.41 10.90 8.83
C ALA A 76 1.75 12.24 8.43
N ALA A 77 0.52 12.19 7.90
CA ALA A 77 -0.25 13.38 7.55
C ALA A 77 -0.53 14.29 8.75
N SER A 78 -0.95 13.71 9.89
CA SER A 78 -1.19 14.48 11.12
C SER A 78 0.07 15.17 11.67
N LEU A 79 1.26 14.56 11.50
CA LEU A 79 2.51 15.22 11.89
C LEU A 79 2.83 16.39 10.99
N PHE A 80 2.63 16.25 9.68
CA PHE A 80 2.78 17.34 8.71
C PHE A 80 1.85 18.50 9.03
N ASP A 81 0.55 18.25 9.24
CA ASP A 81 -0.44 19.28 9.55
C ASP A 81 -0.13 20.05 10.84
N LYS A 82 0.53 19.39 11.80
CA LYS A 82 0.98 19.99 13.07
C LYS A 82 2.33 20.70 12.98
N GLY A 83 2.94 20.78 11.79
CA GLY A 83 4.27 21.36 11.60
C GLY A 83 5.38 20.61 12.32
N ARG A 84 5.20 19.32 12.63
CA ARG A 84 6.19 18.47 13.31
C ARG A 84 7.07 17.74 12.30
N PRO A 85 8.29 17.30 12.66
CA PRO A 85 9.09 16.44 11.83
C PRO A 85 8.32 15.16 11.47
N PHE A 86 8.28 14.81 10.16
CA PHE A 86 7.48 13.70 9.63
C PHE A 86 8.22 12.83 8.59
N ALA A 87 9.46 13.15 8.24
CA ALA A 87 10.21 12.45 7.20
C ALA A 87 10.36 10.94 7.48
N LYS A 88 10.60 10.53 8.74
CA LYS A 88 10.64 9.12 9.14
C LYS A 88 9.28 8.46 8.95
N GLU A 89 8.23 9.07 9.45
CA GLU A 89 6.88 8.53 9.41
C GLU A 89 6.32 8.48 7.97
N SER A 90 6.62 9.47 7.12
CA SER A 90 6.24 9.42 5.70
C SER A 90 6.94 8.27 4.95
N ALA A 91 8.23 8.05 5.24
CA ALA A 91 8.97 6.92 4.69
C ALA A 91 8.41 5.56 5.17
N MET A 92 8.06 5.45 6.47
CA MET A 92 7.41 4.24 7.02
C MET A 92 6.04 3.98 6.39
N ALA A 93 5.22 5.02 6.25
CA ALA A 93 3.91 4.93 5.63
C ALA A 93 4.01 4.49 4.17
N LYS A 94 4.88 5.14 3.38
CA LYS A 94 5.08 4.80 1.97
C LYS A 94 5.60 3.38 1.79
N LEU A 95 6.60 2.98 2.56
CA LEU A 95 7.16 1.64 2.50
C LEU A 95 6.08 0.59 2.78
N PHE A 96 5.41 0.70 3.92
CA PHE A 96 4.42 -0.29 4.34
C PHE A 96 3.21 -0.33 3.41
N ALA A 97 2.65 0.83 3.05
CA ALA A 97 1.46 0.91 2.20
C ALA A 97 1.72 0.37 0.78
N SER A 98 2.86 0.71 0.16
CA SER A 98 3.17 0.26 -1.20
C SER A 98 3.42 -1.26 -1.29
N GLU A 99 4.08 -1.84 -0.30
CA GLU A 99 4.25 -3.30 -0.21
C GLU A 99 2.90 -3.99 0.06
N THR A 100 2.08 -3.42 0.95
CA THR A 100 0.71 -3.90 1.21
C THR A 100 -0.14 -3.89 -0.07
N ALA A 101 -0.06 -2.83 -0.88
CA ALA A 101 -0.83 -2.74 -2.12
C ALA A 101 -0.46 -3.85 -3.11
N ASN A 102 0.83 -4.14 -3.27
CA ASN A 102 1.29 -5.26 -4.10
C ASN A 102 0.76 -6.61 -3.59
N GLN A 103 0.83 -6.86 -2.28
CA GLN A 103 0.34 -8.09 -1.68
C GLN A 103 -1.19 -8.20 -1.75
N ALA A 104 -1.92 -7.11 -1.56
CA ALA A 104 -3.37 -7.06 -1.66
C ALA A 104 -3.84 -7.39 -3.09
N ALA A 105 -3.24 -6.75 -4.09
CA ALA A 105 -3.56 -7.01 -5.50
C ALA A 105 -3.22 -8.45 -5.90
N TYR A 106 -2.05 -8.96 -5.46
CA TYR A 106 -1.65 -10.36 -5.68
C TYR A 106 -2.67 -11.36 -5.10
N LYS A 107 -3.04 -11.21 -3.83
CA LYS A 107 -3.99 -12.10 -3.16
C LYS A 107 -5.39 -12.00 -3.78
N ALA A 108 -5.85 -10.79 -4.09
CA ALA A 108 -7.16 -10.59 -4.72
C ALA A 108 -7.19 -11.19 -6.14
N LEU A 109 -6.13 -11.07 -6.93
CA LEU A 109 -6.01 -11.74 -8.22
C LEU A 109 -6.03 -13.27 -8.06
N GLN A 110 -5.32 -13.81 -7.06
CA GLN A 110 -5.34 -15.24 -6.75
C GLN A 110 -6.74 -15.74 -6.37
N ILE A 111 -7.54 -14.95 -5.65
CA ILE A 111 -8.95 -15.25 -5.34
C ILE A 111 -9.79 -15.39 -6.62
N HIS A 112 -9.50 -14.58 -7.65
CA HIS A 112 -10.16 -14.68 -8.96
C HIS A 112 -9.69 -15.89 -9.80
N GLY A 113 -8.50 -16.44 -9.47
CA GLY A 113 -7.89 -17.52 -10.25
C GLY A 113 -7.62 -17.07 -11.69
N GLY A 114 -7.83 -17.95 -12.67
CA GLY A 114 -7.58 -17.65 -14.09
C GLY A 114 -8.36 -16.45 -14.63
N TYR A 115 -9.54 -16.19 -14.11
CA TYR A 115 -10.33 -15.00 -14.48
C TYR A 115 -9.65 -13.69 -14.07
N GLY A 116 -8.92 -13.69 -12.96
CA GLY A 116 -8.16 -12.50 -12.51
C GLY A 116 -7.04 -12.08 -13.45
N TYR A 117 -6.62 -12.95 -14.38
CA TYR A 117 -5.61 -12.67 -15.40
C TYR A 117 -6.22 -12.12 -16.70
N SER A 118 -7.56 -12.06 -16.80
CA SER A 118 -8.27 -11.52 -17.95
C SER A 118 -8.56 -10.02 -17.77
N LYS A 119 -8.43 -9.25 -18.86
CA LYS A 119 -8.79 -7.83 -18.91
C LYS A 119 -10.28 -7.53 -18.67
N GLU A 120 -11.12 -8.55 -18.67
CA GLU A 120 -12.54 -8.43 -18.30
C GLU A 120 -12.76 -8.16 -16.81
N PHE A 121 -11.76 -8.45 -15.99
CA PHE A 121 -11.79 -8.25 -14.54
C PHE A 121 -10.83 -7.15 -14.12
N PHE A 122 -11.33 -6.15 -13.40
CA PHE A 122 -10.57 -4.97 -13.00
C PHE A 122 -9.33 -5.29 -12.14
N ILE A 123 -9.32 -6.45 -11.49
CA ILE A 123 -8.20 -6.86 -10.61
C ILE A 123 -6.88 -7.01 -11.37
N GLU A 124 -6.87 -7.37 -12.65
CA GLU A 124 -5.64 -7.46 -13.45
C GLU A 124 -4.97 -6.09 -13.59
N GLN A 125 -5.78 -5.03 -13.75
CA GLN A 125 -5.28 -3.65 -13.80
C GLN A 125 -4.71 -3.23 -12.45
N LEU A 126 -5.42 -3.49 -11.35
CA LEU A 126 -4.93 -3.20 -10.00
C LEU A 126 -3.59 -3.87 -9.72
N TYR A 127 -3.41 -5.11 -10.19
CA TYR A 127 -2.15 -5.85 -10.04
C TYR A 127 -0.99 -5.17 -10.77
N ARG A 128 -1.21 -4.72 -12.00
CA ARG A 128 -0.20 -3.98 -12.77
C ARG A 128 0.11 -2.62 -12.14
N ASP A 129 -0.91 -1.87 -11.75
CA ASP A 129 -0.78 -0.53 -11.18
C ASP A 129 -0.11 -0.56 -9.79
N ALA A 130 -0.31 -1.62 -9.00
CA ALA A 130 0.34 -1.78 -7.70
C ALA A 130 1.87 -1.78 -7.80
N ARG A 131 2.43 -2.30 -8.90
CA ARG A 131 3.87 -2.52 -9.01
C ARG A 131 4.69 -1.23 -8.96
N VAL A 132 4.21 -0.15 -9.56
CA VAL A 132 4.94 1.13 -9.60
C VAL A 132 5.05 1.80 -8.23
N LEU A 133 4.12 1.51 -7.31
CA LEU A 133 4.05 2.12 -5.98
C LEU A 133 5.32 1.88 -5.14
N THR A 134 6.02 0.77 -5.35
CA THR A 134 7.28 0.46 -4.65
C THR A 134 8.52 1.05 -5.33
N ILE A 135 8.37 1.69 -6.51
CA ILE A 135 9.46 2.18 -7.34
C ILE A 135 9.59 3.70 -7.25
N TYR A 136 8.54 4.43 -7.61
CA TYR A 136 8.58 5.89 -7.69
C TYR A 136 8.54 6.57 -6.32
N GLU A 137 8.84 7.87 -6.26
CA GLU A 137 8.95 8.68 -5.03
C GLU A 137 9.93 8.08 -4.00
N GLY A 138 10.92 7.37 -4.51
CA GLY A 138 11.91 6.61 -3.76
C GLY A 138 11.52 5.15 -3.58
N THR A 139 12.40 4.25 -4.03
CA THR A 139 12.17 2.81 -3.92
C THR A 139 12.01 2.35 -2.47
N SER A 140 11.51 1.12 -2.27
CA SER A 140 11.41 0.51 -0.93
C SER A 140 12.76 0.52 -0.18
N GLU A 141 13.88 0.35 -0.89
CA GLU A 141 15.24 0.41 -0.33
C GLU A 141 15.58 1.82 0.16
N ILE A 142 15.21 2.85 -0.61
CA ILE A 142 15.40 4.26 -0.22
C ILE A 142 14.56 4.58 1.02
N GLN A 143 13.32 4.09 1.11
CA GLN A 143 12.51 4.28 2.33
C GLN A 143 13.21 3.65 3.55
N LYS A 144 13.69 2.41 3.44
CA LYS A 144 14.44 1.72 4.50
C LYS A 144 15.69 2.51 4.91
N TYR A 145 16.41 3.08 3.94
CA TYR A 145 17.58 3.92 4.20
C TYR A 145 17.21 5.19 4.97
N VAL A 146 16.14 5.89 4.57
CA VAL A 146 15.65 7.09 5.28
C VAL A 146 15.28 6.75 6.72
N ILE A 147 14.49 5.69 6.91
CA ILE A 147 14.07 5.24 8.24
C ILE A 147 15.27 4.91 9.12
N SER A 148 16.19 4.09 8.62
CA SER A 148 17.37 3.66 9.39
C SER A 148 18.27 4.84 9.79
N ARG A 149 18.48 5.81 8.91
CA ARG A 149 19.24 7.02 9.23
C ARG A 149 18.61 7.82 10.36
N HIS A 150 17.29 7.96 10.35
CA HIS A 150 16.57 8.66 11.43
C HIS A 150 16.70 7.92 12.76
N LEU A 151 16.59 6.59 12.76
CA LEU A 151 16.73 5.77 13.96
C LEU A 151 18.14 5.84 14.53
N ILE A 152 19.18 5.72 13.70
CA ILE A 152 20.58 5.77 14.14
C ILE A 152 20.94 7.15 14.72
N LYS A 153 20.41 8.22 14.13
CA LYS A 153 20.72 9.59 14.57
C LYS A 153 19.96 10.03 15.82
N ASN A 154 18.69 9.63 15.95
CA ASN A 154 17.75 10.23 16.92
C ASN A 154 17.15 9.21 17.90
N GLY A 155 17.45 7.91 17.75
CA GLY A 155 16.77 6.84 18.46
C GLY A 155 15.36 6.53 17.89
N PRO A 156 14.60 5.63 18.54
CA PRO A 156 13.28 5.21 18.12
C PRO A 156 12.21 6.31 18.18
#